data_e647d9cc09d32a55782b176bb7eaa4b4
#
_entry.id   e647d9cc09d32a55782b176bb7eaa4b4
#
_cell.length_a   1.000
_cell.length_b   1.000
_cell.length_c   1.000
_cell.angle_alpha   90.00
_cell.angle_beta   90.00
_cell.angle_gamma   90.00
#
_symmetry.space_group_name_H-M   'P 1'
#
loop_
_entity.id
_entity.type
_entity.pdbx_description
1 polymer ?
#
loop_
_entity_poly.entity_id
_entity_poly.type
_entity_poly.pdbx_seq_one_letter_code
_entity_poly.pdbx_strand_id
1 'polypeptide(L)'
;MKRQRPRPHLSAPLLQQLAAASRQGLPLAEVAAILAADPETVPAGAPATFAASLAAGKGLAATLAQMPAVAAPATAAWMSQAEEHRLLPAALQAWGDDLAQLDRGRRARRVALLWPSAVAVTVLAVWVVLAVFVMPAFAQTFESFGTELPGPSLVLFAISKLLVQWWWLVAVAIAGGVWVVWQRKLPALFIRAAHRLSDELGFVSRWRAALFGYRLVALLGAHPVSSPLQAAALAHLAATTSHPAWAATAQRLSAGLRAGRGLSEALRSEAALPRRLAAFVQLGEKTGRPDTAWAALAETATDELQEAQARFERGTLLLLYQLLGLTVGALVVAVYLPIFGMGSLV
;
A
#
# COMPACT_ATOMS: atom_id res chain seq x y z
N MET A 1 -3.56 1.19 -29.76
CA MET A 1 -3.55 0.99 -28.30
C MET A 1 -2.12 0.99 -27.80
N LYS A 2 -1.58 2.13 -27.28
CA LYS A 2 -0.26 2.18 -26.64
C LYS A 2 -0.40 1.50 -25.28
N ARG A 3 0.13 0.26 -25.16
CA ARG A 3 0.37 -0.37 -23.86
C ARG A 3 1.18 0.61 -23.02
N GLN A 4 0.58 1.20 -21.99
CA GLN A 4 1.33 1.96 -21.01
C GLN A 4 2.33 0.98 -20.36
N ARG A 5 3.60 1.17 -20.66
CA ARG A 5 4.70 0.41 -20.05
C ARG A 5 4.58 0.59 -18.53
N PRO A 6 4.65 -0.49 -17.74
CA PRO A 6 4.74 -0.36 -16.30
C PRO A 6 5.87 0.63 -15.96
N ARG A 7 5.66 1.48 -14.97
CA ARG A 7 6.72 2.38 -14.53
C ARG A 7 7.95 1.55 -14.20
N PRO A 8 9.12 1.95 -14.70
CA PRO A 8 10.35 1.24 -14.41
C PRO A 8 10.59 1.25 -12.89
N HIS A 9 10.56 0.09 -12.27
CA HIS A 9 10.89 -0.08 -10.87
C HIS A 9 12.05 -1.05 -10.79
N LEU A 10 13.06 -0.72 -9.97
CA LEU A 10 14.04 -1.72 -9.57
C LEU A 10 13.31 -2.76 -8.71
N SER A 11 13.55 -4.04 -8.98
CA SER A 11 12.98 -5.11 -8.18
C SER A 11 13.79 -5.35 -6.92
N ALA A 12 13.13 -5.79 -5.85
CA ALA A 12 13.81 -6.15 -4.61
C ALA A 12 14.91 -7.21 -4.81
N PRO A 13 14.68 -8.31 -5.57
CA PRO A 13 15.73 -9.29 -5.87
C PRO A 13 16.96 -8.68 -6.55
N LEU A 14 16.77 -7.76 -7.50
CA LEU A 14 17.90 -7.08 -8.17
C LEU A 14 18.77 -6.32 -7.15
N LEU A 15 18.16 -5.55 -6.26
CA LEU A 15 18.91 -4.79 -5.26
C LEU A 15 19.63 -5.69 -4.25
N GLN A 16 19.01 -6.79 -3.84
CA GLN A 16 19.62 -7.76 -2.93
C GLN A 16 20.81 -8.47 -3.58
N GLN A 17 20.72 -8.81 -4.87
CA GLN A 17 21.82 -9.40 -5.63
C GLN A 17 22.96 -8.40 -5.86
N LEU A 18 22.63 -7.13 -6.15
CA LEU A 18 23.65 -6.07 -6.22
C LEU A 18 24.33 -5.83 -4.86
N ALA A 19 23.56 -5.90 -3.78
CA ALA A 19 24.13 -5.81 -2.41
C ALA A 19 25.06 -6.98 -2.11
N ALA A 20 24.70 -8.20 -2.50
CA ALA A 20 25.55 -9.38 -2.34
C ALA A 20 26.83 -9.28 -3.18
N ALA A 21 26.73 -8.88 -4.43
CA ALA A 21 27.86 -8.65 -5.33
C ALA A 21 28.80 -7.56 -4.79
N SER A 22 28.24 -6.45 -4.31
CA SER A 22 29.01 -5.36 -3.72
C SER A 22 29.79 -5.80 -2.46
N ARG A 23 29.19 -6.70 -1.62
CA ARG A 23 29.89 -7.28 -0.46
C ARG A 23 31.09 -8.15 -0.85
N GLN A 24 30.99 -8.82 -1.99
CA GLN A 24 32.05 -9.70 -2.53
C GLN A 24 33.09 -8.94 -3.37
N GLY A 25 32.91 -7.62 -3.53
CA GLY A 25 33.81 -6.80 -4.35
C GLY A 25 33.67 -7.01 -5.85
N LEU A 26 32.54 -7.64 -6.30
CA LEU A 26 32.28 -7.86 -7.73
C LEU A 26 31.91 -6.54 -8.43
N PRO A 27 32.29 -6.36 -9.70
CA PRO A 27 31.95 -5.15 -10.44
C PRO A 27 30.43 -5.07 -10.68
N LEU A 28 29.79 -4.07 -10.06
CA LEU A 28 28.32 -3.89 -10.12
C LEU A 28 27.80 -3.77 -11.55
N ALA A 29 28.61 -3.25 -12.47
CA ALA A 29 28.24 -3.10 -13.87
C ALA A 29 28.03 -4.46 -14.57
N GLU A 30 28.94 -5.42 -14.35
CA GLU A 30 28.82 -6.76 -14.93
C GLU A 30 27.66 -7.52 -14.32
N VAL A 31 27.50 -7.45 -13.00
CA VAL A 31 26.37 -8.07 -12.30
C VAL A 31 25.05 -7.49 -12.77
N ALA A 32 24.95 -6.17 -12.91
CA ALA A 32 23.76 -5.52 -13.42
C ALA A 32 23.45 -5.91 -14.89
N ALA A 33 24.47 -6.10 -15.72
CA ALA A 33 24.29 -6.55 -17.10
C ALA A 33 23.77 -7.99 -17.19
N ILE A 34 24.31 -8.90 -16.36
CA ILE A 34 23.85 -10.30 -16.28
C ILE A 34 22.40 -10.34 -15.81
N LEU A 35 22.08 -9.60 -14.75
CA LEU A 35 20.73 -9.55 -14.19
C LEU A 35 19.71 -8.89 -15.13
N ALA A 36 20.15 -7.91 -15.93
CA ALA A 36 19.29 -7.26 -16.93
C ALA A 36 18.96 -8.19 -18.12
N ALA A 37 19.77 -9.20 -18.36
CA ALA A 37 19.52 -10.22 -19.39
C ALA A 37 18.49 -11.28 -18.94
N ASP A 38 18.21 -11.38 -17.64
CA ASP A 38 17.25 -12.35 -17.10
C ASP A 38 15.82 -11.75 -17.05
N PRO A 39 14.89 -12.27 -17.88
CA PRO A 39 13.51 -11.76 -17.95
C PRO A 39 12.69 -11.99 -16.67
N GLU A 40 13.07 -12.90 -15.79
CA GLU A 40 12.37 -13.15 -14.52
C GLU A 40 12.75 -12.13 -13.44
N THR A 41 13.98 -11.64 -13.47
CA THR A 41 14.52 -10.72 -12.45
C THR A 41 14.16 -9.27 -12.74
N VAL A 42 13.74 -8.96 -13.98
CA VAL A 42 13.65 -7.61 -14.48
C VAL A 42 12.36 -7.33 -15.24
N PRO A 43 11.45 -6.49 -14.71
CA PRO A 43 10.33 -5.96 -15.49
C PRO A 43 10.85 -5.12 -16.66
N ALA A 44 10.39 -5.40 -17.88
CA ALA A 44 10.85 -4.80 -19.11
C ALA A 44 10.97 -3.26 -19.06
N GLY A 45 12.15 -2.74 -19.36
CA GLY A 45 12.39 -1.35 -19.73
C GLY A 45 13.36 -0.52 -18.86
N ALA A 46 13.36 -0.65 -17.54
CA ALA A 46 14.22 0.17 -16.68
C ALA A 46 15.62 -0.41 -16.43
N PRO A 47 15.74 -1.71 -16.28
CA PRO A 47 17.02 -2.33 -15.95
C PRO A 47 18.01 -2.35 -17.08
N ALA A 48 17.58 -2.39 -18.33
CA ALA A 48 18.48 -2.31 -19.47
C ALA A 48 19.20 -0.95 -19.54
N THR A 49 18.47 0.14 -19.32
CA THR A 49 19.06 1.49 -19.26
C THR A 49 19.89 1.69 -18.00
N PHE A 50 19.50 1.10 -16.88
CA PHE A 50 20.23 1.10 -15.62
C PHE A 50 21.56 0.32 -15.77
N ALA A 51 21.50 -0.90 -16.28
CA ALA A 51 22.68 -1.70 -16.55
C ALA A 51 23.63 -1.06 -17.56
N ALA A 52 23.10 -0.48 -18.65
CA ALA A 52 23.90 0.25 -19.65
C ALA A 52 24.60 1.49 -19.03
N SER A 53 23.96 2.19 -18.12
CA SER A 53 24.55 3.34 -17.43
C SER A 53 25.66 2.92 -16.49
N LEU A 54 25.50 1.81 -15.75
CA LEU A 54 26.55 1.25 -14.92
C LEU A 54 27.71 0.70 -15.74
N ALA A 55 27.42 0.03 -16.87
CA ALA A 55 28.43 -0.46 -17.80
C ALA A 55 29.25 0.68 -18.45
N ALA A 56 28.66 1.85 -18.60
CA ALA A 56 29.35 3.06 -19.04
C ALA A 56 30.26 3.69 -17.96
N GLY A 57 30.47 3.00 -16.83
CA GLY A 57 31.34 3.47 -15.74
C GLY A 57 30.74 4.52 -14.84
N LYS A 58 29.43 4.81 -14.93
CA LYS A 58 28.75 5.74 -14.01
C LYS A 58 28.53 5.05 -12.67
N GLY A 59 28.83 5.76 -11.58
CA GLY A 59 28.50 5.28 -10.23
C GLY A 59 27.01 5.00 -10.06
N LEU A 60 26.65 4.13 -9.13
CA LEU A 60 25.27 3.73 -8.86
C LEU A 60 24.39 4.94 -8.54
N ALA A 61 24.85 5.82 -7.66
CA ALA A 61 24.13 7.01 -7.26
C ALA A 61 23.87 7.97 -8.42
N ALA A 62 24.87 8.18 -9.28
CA ALA A 62 24.77 9.03 -10.48
C ALA A 62 23.75 8.45 -11.48
N THR A 63 23.73 7.13 -11.61
CA THR A 63 22.77 6.40 -12.47
C THR A 63 21.34 6.57 -11.94
N LEU A 64 21.14 6.42 -10.63
CA LEU A 64 19.83 6.61 -9.98
C LEU A 64 19.34 8.06 -10.06
N ALA A 65 20.23 9.03 -9.93
CA ALA A 65 19.89 10.45 -10.05
C ALA A 65 19.37 10.82 -11.45
N GLN A 66 19.83 10.12 -12.50
CA GLN A 66 19.35 10.30 -13.87
C GLN A 66 18.00 9.62 -14.14
N MET A 67 17.51 8.81 -13.20
CA MET A 67 16.28 8.01 -13.33
C MET A 67 15.24 8.33 -12.24
N PRO A 68 14.68 9.56 -12.17
CA PRO A 68 13.73 9.94 -11.12
C PRO A 68 12.41 9.14 -11.17
N ALA A 69 12.13 8.48 -12.30
CA ALA A 69 11.02 7.55 -12.42
C ALA A 69 11.25 6.21 -11.70
N VAL A 70 12.51 5.86 -11.44
CA VAL A 70 12.95 4.59 -10.82
C VAL A 70 13.21 4.77 -9.34
N ALA A 71 13.92 5.84 -8.97
CA ALA A 71 14.27 6.15 -7.60
C ALA A 71 13.98 7.62 -7.29
N ALA A 72 13.47 7.90 -6.09
CA ALA A 72 13.30 9.26 -5.63
C ALA A 72 14.67 9.96 -5.51
N PRO A 73 14.77 11.31 -5.70
CA PRO A 73 16.02 12.03 -5.53
C PRO A 73 16.69 11.80 -4.17
N ALA A 74 15.89 11.66 -3.11
CA ALA A 74 16.38 11.32 -1.77
C ALA A 74 17.05 9.94 -1.72
N THR A 75 16.59 8.97 -2.51
CA THR A 75 17.19 7.64 -2.61
C THR A 75 18.56 7.72 -3.29
N ALA A 76 18.66 8.49 -4.38
CA ALA A 76 19.93 8.69 -5.07
C ALA A 76 20.96 9.40 -4.16
N ALA A 77 20.52 10.40 -3.40
CA ALA A 77 21.35 11.10 -2.42
C ALA A 77 21.81 10.17 -1.29
N TRP A 78 20.93 9.29 -0.80
CA TRP A 78 21.30 8.28 0.20
C TRP A 78 22.34 7.30 -0.34
N MET A 79 22.16 6.80 -1.58
CA MET A 79 23.15 5.91 -2.21
C MET A 79 24.48 6.60 -2.46
N SER A 80 24.49 7.90 -2.82
CA SER A 80 25.73 8.67 -2.99
C SER A 80 26.53 8.74 -1.68
N GLN A 81 25.88 9.05 -0.57
CA GLN A 81 26.52 9.05 0.74
C GLN A 81 27.00 7.65 1.15
N ALA A 82 26.21 6.60 0.80
CA ALA A 82 26.62 5.24 1.09
C ALA A 82 27.86 4.80 0.28
N GLU A 83 28.00 5.25 -0.97
CA GLU A 83 29.21 5.05 -1.78
C GLU A 83 30.41 5.75 -1.14
N GLU A 84 30.27 7.02 -0.76
CA GLU A 84 31.32 7.84 -0.14
C GLU A 84 31.84 7.23 1.17
N HIS A 85 30.95 6.70 2.00
CA HIS A 85 31.29 6.09 3.28
C HIS A 85 31.60 4.58 3.21
N ARG A 86 31.66 3.97 2.03
CA ARG A 86 31.88 2.53 1.81
C ARG A 86 30.84 1.62 2.46
N LEU A 87 29.62 2.13 2.64
CA LEU A 87 28.49 1.41 3.24
C LEU A 87 27.42 1.05 2.18
N LEU A 88 27.78 1.12 0.90
CA LEU A 88 26.88 0.82 -0.22
C LEU A 88 26.22 -0.57 -0.12
N PRO A 89 26.93 -1.67 0.25
CA PRO A 89 26.32 -2.98 0.38
C PRO A 89 25.19 -3.01 1.42
N ALA A 90 25.38 -2.36 2.57
CA ALA A 90 24.39 -2.28 3.63
C ALA A 90 23.18 -1.43 3.21
N ALA A 91 23.40 -0.30 2.56
CA ALA A 91 22.34 0.57 2.04
C ALA A 91 21.51 -0.12 0.95
N LEU A 92 22.16 -0.83 0.02
CA LEU A 92 21.47 -1.62 -1.02
C LEU A 92 20.64 -2.75 -0.42
N GLN A 93 21.19 -3.47 0.56
CA GLN A 93 20.46 -4.52 1.26
C GLN A 93 19.22 -3.96 1.95
N ALA A 94 19.36 -2.88 2.72
CA ALA A 94 18.27 -2.24 3.43
C ALA A 94 17.19 -1.74 2.46
N TRP A 95 17.58 -1.16 1.32
CA TRP A 95 16.61 -0.74 0.29
C TRP A 95 15.93 -1.94 -0.36
N GLY A 96 16.64 -2.99 -0.68
CA GLY A 96 16.10 -4.23 -1.24
C GLY A 96 15.08 -4.88 -0.30
N ASP A 97 15.40 -4.95 1.00
CA ASP A 97 14.52 -5.51 2.03
C ASP A 97 13.27 -4.64 2.25
N ASP A 98 13.40 -3.32 2.20
CA ASP A 98 12.28 -2.38 2.27
C ASP A 98 11.32 -2.59 1.08
N LEU A 99 11.85 -2.68 -0.15
CA LEU A 99 11.03 -2.97 -1.34
C LEU A 99 10.40 -4.36 -1.28
N ALA A 100 11.13 -5.38 -0.84
CA ALA A 100 10.61 -6.74 -0.70
C ALA A 100 9.43 -6.77 0.29
N GLN A 101 9.53 -6.04 1.39
CA GLN A 101 8.45 -5.95 2.37
C GLN A 101 7.22 -5.23 1.83
N LEU A 102 7.42 -4.11 1.11
CA LEU A 102 6.33 -3.41 0.44
C LEU A 102 5.62 -4.27 -0.59
N ASP A 103 6.36 -5.06 -1.38
CA ASP A 103 5.79 -5.94 -2.40
C ASP A 103 5.09 -7.15 -1.78
N ARG A 104 5.63 -7.75 -0.71
CA ARG A 104 4.93 -8.79 0.07
C ARG A 104 3.60 -8.29 0.58
N GLY A 105 3.57 -7.12 1.20
CA GLY A 105 2.33 -6.51 1.69
C GLY A 105 1.32 -6.18 0.59
N ARG A 106 1.78 -5.81 -0.62
CA ARG A 106 0.89 -5.58 -1.79
C ARG A 106 0.30 -6.89 -2.32
N ARG A 107 1.11 -7.94 -2.42
CA ARG A 107 0.66 -9.26 -2.88
C ARG A 107 -0.34 -9.87 -1.90
N ALA A 108 -0.04 -9.87 -0.60
CA ALA A 108 -0.92 -10.36 0.45
C ALA A 108 -2.30 -9.69 0.39
N ARG A 109 -2.34 -8.36 0.29
CA ARG A 109 -3.61 -7.63 0.16
C ARG A 109 -4.39 -7.97 -1.11
N ARG A 110 -3.72 -8.13 -2.25
CA ARG A 110 -4.40 -8.53 -3.49
C ARG A 110 -5.05 -9.90 -3.36
N VAL A 111 -4.32 -10.86 -2.81
CA VAL A 111 -4.85 -12.23 -2.61
C VAL A 111 -5.99 -12.22 -1.60
N ALA A 112 -5.84 -11.52 -0.47
CA ALA A 112 -6.87 -11.44 0.55
C ALA A 112 -8.18 -10.81 0.06
N LEU A 113 -8.12 -9.86 -0.89
CA LEU A 113 -9.30 -9.20 -1.45
C LEU A 113 -9.93 -9.94 -2.64
N LEU A 114 -9.24 -10.93 -3.21
CA LEU A 114 -9.71 -11.60 -4.42
C LEU A 114 -11.00 -12.39 -4.16
N TRP A 115 -11.05 -13.17 -3.09
CA TRP A 115 -12.23 -13.96 -2.71
C TRP A 115 -13.43 -13.09 -2.32
N PRO A 116 -13.31 -12.10 -1.41
CA PRO A 116 -14.43 -11.21 -1.10
C PRO A 116 -14.94 -10.41 -2.31
N SER A 117 -14.04 -10.03 -3.24
CA SER A 117 -14.48 -9.34 -4.46
C SER A 117 -15.30 -10.24 -5.39
N ALA A 118 -14.96 -11.53 -5.50
CA ALA A 118 -15.72 -12.48 -6.27
C ALA A 118 -17.15 -12.65 -5.68
N VAL A 119 -17.25 -12.80 -4.36
CA VAL A 119 -18.55 -12.90 -3.66
C VAL A 119 -19.36 -11.61 -3.84
N ALA A 120 -18.74 -10.43 -3.72
CA ALA A 120 -19.41 -9.14 -3.93
C ALA A 120 -19.96 -9.00 -5.35
N VAL A 121 -19.21 -9.46 -6.37
CA VAL A 121 -19.68 -9.48 -7.77
C VAL A 121 -20.88 -10.41 -7.92
N THR A 122 -20.86 -11.60 -7.31
CA THR A 122 -22.01 -12.54 -7.35
C THR A 122 -23.26 -11.90 -6.72
N VAL A 123 -23.13 -11.30 -5.54
CA VAL A 123 -24.26 -10.61 -4.88
C VAL A 123 -24.78 -9.47 -5.71
N LEU A 124 -23.90 -8.68 -6.31
CA LEU A 124 -24.30 -7.60 -7.22
C LEU A 124 -25.05 -8.15 -8.44
N ALA A 125 -24.61 -9.26 -9.03
CA ALA A 125 -25.30 -9.92 -10.13
C ALA A 125 -26.71 -10.37 -9.73
N VAL A 126 -26.86 -10.98 -8.53
CA VAL A 126 -28.16 -11.34 -7.99
C VAL A 126 -29.06 -10.12 -7.81
N TRP A 127 -28.53 -9.01 -7.28
CA TRP A 127 -29.25 -7.74 -7.16
C TRP A 127 -29.76 -7.23 -8.50
N VAL A 128 -28.92 -7.27 -9.54
CA VAL A 128 -29.29 -6.83 -10.90
C VAL A 128 -30.41 -7.72 -11.46
N VAL A 129 -30.30 -9.06 -11.31
CA VAL A 129 -31.32 -9.98 -11.77
C VAL A 129 -32.67 -9.72 -11.09
N LEU A 130 -32.66 -9.54 -9.77
CA LEU A 130 -33.88 -9.26 -9.01
C LEU A 130 -34.49 -7.89 -9.38
N ALA A 131 -33.64 -6.86 -9.53
CA ALA A 131 -34.09 -5.52 -9.91
C ALA A 131 -34.68 -5.47 -11.34
N VAL A 132 -34.10 -6.23 -12.28
CA VAL A 132 -34.50 -6.18 -13.70
C VAL A 132 -35.69 -7.10 -14.01
N PHE A 133 -35.74 -8.28 -13.40
CA PHE A 133 -36.75 -9.28 -13.75
C PHE A 133 -37.82 -9.43 -12.68
N VAL A 134 -37.48 -9.45 -11.42
CA VAL A 134 -38.42 -9.78 -10.33
C VAL A 134 -39.25 -8.55 -9.93
N MET A 135 -38.62 -7.38 -9.76
CA MET A 135 -39.32 -6.18 -9.32
C MET A 135 -40.39 -5.70 -10.31
N PRO A 136 -40.18 -5.69 -11.63
CA PRO A 136 -41.24 -5.33 -12.58
C PRO A 136 -42.43 -6.30 -12.54
N ALA A 137 -42.19 -7.60 -12.32
CA ALA A 137 -43.28 -8.58 -12.22
C ALA A 137 -44.15 -8.33 -10.97
N PHE A 138 -43.53 -8.00 -9.81
CA PHE A 138 -44.28 -7.58 -8.63
C PHE A 138 -45.08 -6.29 -8.87
N ALA A 139 -44.47 -5.29 -9.49
CA ALA A 139 -45.14 -4.03 -9.78
C ALA A 139 -46.43 -4.23 -10.62
N GLN A 140 -46.36 -5.03 -11.69
CA GLN A 140 -47.52 -5.36 -12.53
C GLN A 140 -48.58 -6.09 -11.71
N THR A 141 -48.21 -6.99 -10.82
CA THR A 141 -49.16 -7.71 -9.98
C THR A 141 -49.88 -6.76 -9.01
N PHE A 142 -49.16 -5.87 -8.33
CA PHE A 142 -49.76 -4.88 -7.42
C PHE A 142 -50.67 -3.88 -8.16
N GLU A 143 -50.27 -3.40 -9.34
CA GLU A 143 -51.10 -2.57 -10.18
C GLU A 143 -52.42 -3.26 -10.57
N SER A 144 -52.39 -4.57 -10.85
CA SER A 144 -53.59 -5.36 -11.17
C SER A 144 -54.56 -5.50 -9.98
N PHE A 145 -54.07 -5.42 -8.73
CA PHE A 145 -54.91 -5.45 -7.54
C PHE A 145 -55.34 -4.03 -7.07
N GLY A 146 -54.87 -2.97 -7.74
CA GLY A 146 -55.22 -1.58 -7.39
C GLY A 146 -54.60 -1.10 -6.06
N THR A 147 -53.54 -1.74 -5.60
CA THR A 147 -52.89 -1.44 -4.32
C THR A 147 -51.47 -0.90 -4.53
N GLU A 148 -51.04 0.00 -3.64
CA GLU A 148 -49.70 0.56 -3.68
C GLU A 148 -48.66 -0.41 -3.08
N LEU A 149 -47.45 -0.41 -3.65
CA LEU A 149 -46.35 -1.21 -3.09
C LEU A 149 -45.96 -0.70 -1.69
N PRO A 150 -45.56 -1.59 -0.77
CA PRO A 150 -45.00 -1.21 0.52
C PRO A 150 -43.77 -0.31 0.39
N GLY A 151 -43.60 0.66 1.32
CA GLY A 151 -42.57 1.71 1.25
C GLY A 151 -41.14 1.22 0.92
N PRO A 152 -40.59 0.17 1.56
CA PRO A 152 -39.26 -0.36 1.22
C PRO A 152 -39.17 -0.91 -0.21
N SER A 153 -40.27 -1.51 -0.72
CA SER A 153 -40.32 -2.03 -2.09
C SER A 153 -40.42 -0.92 -3.13
N LEU A 154 -41.03 0.23 -2.80
CA LEU A 154 -41.06 1.44 -3.63
C LEU A 154 -39.65 1.97 -3.87
N VAL A 155 -38.80 2.00 -2.83
CA VAL A 155 -37.39 2.42 -2.98
C VAL A 155 -36.64 1.49 -3.93
N LEU A 156 -36.81 0.17 -3.75
CA LEU A 156 -36.17 -0.81 -4.62
C LEU A 156 -36.70 -0.72 -6.06
N PHE A 157 -38.00 -0.46 -6.25
CA PHE A 157 -38.61 -0.26 -7.54
C PHE A 157 -38.10 1.03 -8.22
N ALA A 158 -37.93 2.12 -7.48
CA ALA A 158 -37.32 3.35 -7.98
C ALA A 158 -35.86 3.12 -8.41
N ILE A 159 -35.08 2.36 -7.62
CA ILE A 159 -33.73 1.95 -7.99
C ILE A 159 -33.74 1.05 -9.24
N SER A 160 -34.69 0.11 -9.33
CA SER A 160 -34.88 -0.76 -10.48
C SER A 160 -35.17 0.03 -11.76
N LYS A 161 -36.10 0.97 -11.71
CA LYS A 161 -36.37 1.88 -12.84
C LYS A 161 -35.14 2.67 -13.27
N LEU A 162 -34.43 3.23 -12.31
CA LEU A 162 -33.16 3.92 -12.56
C LEU A 162 -32.12 2.99 -13.20
N LEU A 163 -31.96 1.77 -12.69
CA LEU A 163 -31.03 0.79 -13.24
C LEU A 163 -31.40 0.34 -14.65
N VAL A 164 -32.67 0.08 -14.91
CA VAL A 164 -33.16 -0.33 -16.26
C VAL A 164 -33.03 0.81 -17.26
N GLN A 165 -33.33 2.05 -16.86
CA GLN A 165 -33.27 3.21 -17.72
C GLN A 165 -31.85 3.72 -17.94
N TRP A 166 -30.98 3.61 -16.93
CA TRP A 166 -29.63 4.20 -16.88
C TRP A 166 -28.51 3.18 -16.70
N TRP A 167 -28.77 1.88 -17.00
CA TRP A 167 -27.78 0.79 -16.81
C TRP A 167 -26.43 1.10 -17.50
N TRP A 168 -26.47 1.74 -18.65
CA TRP A 168 -25.28 2.15 -19.39
C TRP A 168 -24.46 3.21 -18.64
N LEU A 169 -25.11 4.13 -17.90
CA LEU A 169 -24.44 5.09 -17.04
C LEU A 169 -23.76 4.40 -15.85
N VAL A 170 -24.43 3.43 -15.25
CA VAL A 170 -23.84 2.60 -14.18
C VAL A 170 -22.66 1.80 -14.74
N ALA A 171 -22.79 1.20 -15.91
CA ALA A 171 -21.70 0.50 -16.59
C ALA A 171 -20.54 1.45 -16.92
N VAL A 172 -20.80 2.65 -17.41
CA VAL A 172 -19.80 3.69 -17.68
C VAL A 172 -19.15 4.18 -16.39
N ALA A 173 -19.91 4.37 -15.31
CA ALA A 173 -19.38 4.78 -14.02
C ALA A 173 -18.46 3.70 -13.40
N ILE A 174 -18.85 2.43 -13.50
CA ILE A 174 -18.02 1.29 -13.05
C ILE A 174 -16.76 1.19 -13.93
N ALA A 175 -16.92 1.20 -15.24
CA ALA A 175 -15.79 1.15 -16.18
C ALA A 175 -14.86 2.35 -16.02
N GLY A 176 -15.40 3.56 -15.82
CA GLY A 176 -14.66 4.77 -15.53
C GLY A 176 -13.95 4.70 -14.19
N GLY A 177 -14.61 4.21 -13.15
CA GLY A 177 -14.01 3.98 -11.83
C GLY A 177 -12.85 2.97 -11.89
N VAL A 178 -13.07 1.84 -12.53
CA VAL A 178 -12.03 0.82 -12.77
C VAL A 178 -10.88 1.42 -13.60
N TRP A 179 -11.19 2.21 -14.63
CA TRP A 179 -10.18 2.85 -15.47
C TRP A 179 -9.37 3.90 -14.71
N VAL A 180 -10.00 4.73 -13.86
CA VAL A 180 -9.34 5.71 -12.99
C VAL A 180 -8.44 5.01 -11.96
N VAL A 181 -8.94 3.94 -11.33
CA VAL A 181 -8.15 3.11 -10.41
C VAL A 181 -6.98 2.44 -11.15
N TRP A 182 -7.21 1.96 -12.36
CA TRP A 182 -6.19 1.30 -13.19
C TRP A 182 -5.13 2.30 -13.66
N GLN A 183 -5.51 3.52 -14.01
CA GLN A 183 -4.57 4.59 -14.36
C GLN A 183 -3.85 5.20 -13.15
N ARG A 184 -4.21 4.85 -11.92
CA ARG A 184 -3.67 5.44 -10.68
C ARG A 184 -3.74 6.98 -10.64
N LYS A 185 -4.66 7.59 -11.38
CA LYS A 185 -4.90 9.03 -11.46
C LYS A 185 -6.08 9.44 -10.57
N LEU A 186 -6.18 8.87 -9.37
CA LEU A 186 -7.17 9.33 -8.41
C LEU A 186 -6.91 10.80 -8.10
N PRO A 187 -7.92 11.68 -8.20
CA PRO A 187 -7.78 13.08 -7.82
C PRO A 187 -7.27 13.18 -6.38
N ALA A 188 -6.38 14.12 -6.11
CA ALA A 188 -5.78 14.31 -4.79
C ALA A 188 -6.82 14.46 -3.67
N LEU A 189 -8.01 14.97 -3.99
CA LEU A 189 -9.16 15.07 -3.09
C LEU A 189 -9.66 13.69 -2.64
N PHE A 190 -9.84 12.75 -3.57
CA PHE A 190 -10.26 11.37 -3.26
C PHE A 190 -9.21 10.64 -2.41
N ILE A 191 -7.93 10.84 -2.73
CA ILE A 191 -6.83 10.25 -1.95
C ILE A 191 -6.84 10.80 -0.53
N ARG A 192 -7.05 12.12 -0.35
CA ARG A 192 -7.14 12.75 0.99
C ARG A 192 -8.37 12.28 1.77
N ALA A 193 -9.54 12.20 1.12
CA ALA A 193 -10.75 11.69 1.75
C ALA A 193 -10.61 10.21 2.13
N ALA A 194 -10.04 9.38 1.26
CA ALA A 194 -9.76 7.98 1.55
C ALA A 194 -8.75 7.81 2.69
N HIS A 195 -7.74 8.69 2.80
CA HIS A 195 -6.81 8.67 3.93
C HIS A 195 -7.53 9.05 5.24
N ARG A 196 -8.36 10.08 5.25
CA ARG A 196 -9.13 10.48 6.46
C ARG A 196 -10.05 9.36 6.92
N LEU A 197 -10.88 8.82 6.01
CA LEU A 197 -11.79 7.73 6.32
C LEU A 197 -11.07 6.47 6.79
N SER A 198 -9.92 6.16 6.19
CA SER A 198 -9.11 4.99 6.57
C SER A 198 -8.35 5.20 7.88
N ASP A 199 -8.09 6.43 8.31
CA ASP A 199 -7.45 6.72 9.60
C ASP A 199 -8.43 6.54 10.77
N GLU A 200 -9.73 6.70 10.53
CA GLU A 200 -10.79 6.38 11.50
C GLU A 200 -10.91 4.86 11.75
N LEU A 201 -10.50 4.05 10.78
CA LEU A 201 -10.44 2.60 10.95
C LEU A 201 -9.18 2.21 11.76
N GLY A 202 -9.35 1.97 13.04
CA GLY A 202 -8.26 1.70 13.99
C GLY A 202 -7.30 0.56 13.58
N PHE A 203 -7.75 -0.43 12.80
CA PHE A 203 -6.89 -1.49 12.29
C PHE A 203 -6.00 -1.02 11.12
N VAL A 204 -6.47 -0.07 10.30
CA VAL A 204 -5.69 0.52 9.20
C VAL A 204 -4.61 1.44 9.73
N SER A 205 -4.95 2.30 10.70
CA SER A 205 -3.98 3.21 11.30
C SER A 205 -2.87 2.47 12.04
N ARG A 206 -3.20 1.41 12.80
CA ARG A 206 -2.22 0.55 13.47
C ARG A 206 -1.30 -0.17 12.49
N TRP A 207 -1.85 -0.72 11.41
CA TRP A 207 -1.02 -1.34 10.37
C TRP A 207 -0.06 -0.34 9.72
N ARG A 208 -0.49 0.88 9.42
CA ARG A 208 0.38 1.93 8.87
C ARG A 208 1.48 2.32 9.85
N ALA A 209 1.15 2.46 11.13
CA ALA A 209 2.12 2.75 12.18
C ALA A 209 3.18 1.65 12.32
N ALA A 210 2.75 0.38 12.34
CA ALA A 210 3.65 -0.76 12.41
C ALA A 210 4.55 -0.87 11.16
N LEU A 211 3.99 -0.65 9.96
CA LEU A 211 4.77 -0.64 8.72
C LEU A 211 5.82 0.48 8.73
N PHE A 212 5.44 1.67 9.18
CA PHE A 212 6.37 2.79 9.30
C PHE A 212 7.46 2.49 10.33
N GLY A 213 7.10 1.96 11.50
CA GLY A 213 8.04 1.56 12.55
C GLY A 213 9.03 0.51 12.08
N TYR A 214 8.56 -0.53 11.39
CA TYR A 214 9.41 -1.55 10.79
C TYR A 214 10.42 -0.95 9.79
N ARG A 215 9.94 -0.14 8.84
CA ARG A 215 10.79 0.51 7.84
C ARG A 215 11.82 1.45 8.48
N LEU A 216 11.39 2.20 9.50
CA LEU A 216 12.24 3.10 10.26
C LEU A 216 13.39 2.32 10.92
N VAL A 217 13.08 1.23 11.62
CA VAL A 217 14.07 0.39 12.31
C VAL A 217 15.00 -0.29 11.31
N ALA A 218 14.47 -0.86 10.22
CA ALA A 218 15.25 -1.54 9.19
C ALA A 218 16.26 -0.60 8.51
N LEU A 219 15.82 0.63 8.16
CA LEU A 219 16.66 1.60 7.47
C LEU A 219 17.70 2.23 8.42
N LEU A 220 17.35 2.52 9.66
CA LEU A 220 18.29 3.10 10.63
C LEU A 220 19.30 2.06 11.13
N GLY A 221 18.86 0.83 11.40
CA GLY A 221 19.72 -0.26 11.89
C GLY A 221 20.74 -0.76 10.87
N ALA A 222 20.53 -0.46 9.58
CA ALA A 222 21.49 -0.78 8.52
C ALA A 222 22.75 0.10 8.53
N HIS A 223 22.79 1.16 9.34
CA HIS A 223 23.86 2.15 9.35
C HIS A 223 24.41 2.37 10.76
N PRO A 224 25.70 2.70 10.88
CA PRO A 224 26.30 3.07 12.16
C PRO A 224 25.55 4.21 12.83
N VAL A 225 25.46 4.18 14.15
CA VAL A 225 24.83 5.24 14.95
C VAL A 225 25.57 6.57 14.72
N SER A 226 24.81 7.67 14.65
CA SER A 226 25.34 9.02 14.39
C SER A 226 25.98 9.22 13.01
N SER A 227 25.76 8.31 12.08
CA SER A 227 26.19 8.47 10.69
C SER A 227 25.29 9.46 9.92
N PRO A 228 25.86 10.29 9.04
CA PRO A 228 25.06 11.14 8.14
C PRO A 228 24.14 10.32 7.24
N LEU A 229 24.46 9.04 7.00
CA LEU A 229 23.60 8.11 6.26
C LEU A 229 22.24 7.89 6.93
N GLN A 230 22.13 7.94 8.24
CA GLN A 230 20.84 7.81 8.93
C GLN A 230 19.89 8.94 8.54
N ALA A 231 20.39 10.17 8.45
CA ALA A 231 19.58 11.31 8.01
C ALA A 231 19.13 11.18 6.54
N ALA A 232 20.00 10.64 5.67
CA ALA A 232 19.68 10.39 4.27
C ALA A 232 18.70 9.21 4.10
N ALA A 233 18.86 8.13 4.89
CA ALA A 233 17.91 7.02 4.91
C ALA A 233 16.51 7.47 5.38
N LEU A 234 16.42 8.37 6.36
CA LEU A 234 15.15 8.99 6.78
C LEU A 234 14.54 9.88 5.69
N ALA A 235 15.36 10.61 4.94
CA ALA A 235 14.87 11.38 3.79
C ALA A 235 14.32 10.44 2.68
N HIS A 236 14.98 9.31 2.44
CA HIS A 236 14.46 8.26 1.56
C HIS A 236 13.13 7.70 2.08
N LEU A 237 13.04 7.37 3.37
CA LEU A 237 11.79 6.91 4.00
C LEU A 237 10.66 7.91 3.82
N ALA A 238 10.93 9.21 4.02
CA ALA A 238 9.95 10.27 3.82
C ALA A 238 9.45 10.34 2.37
N ALA A 239 10.36 10.25 1.39
CA ALA A 239 10.03 10.31 -0.03
C ALA A 239 9.25 9.09 -0.54
N THR A 240 9.42 7.94 0.10
CA THR A 240 8.78 6.67 -0.29
C THR A 240 7.54 6.32 0.54
N THR A 241 7.26 7.07 1.60
CA THR A 241 6.08 6.88 2.45
C THR A 241 4.88 7.57 1.83
N SER A 242 3.80 6.80 1.58
CA SER A 242 2.60 7.33 0.92
C SER A 242 1.72 8.18 1.84
N HIS A 243 1.75 7.94 3.16
CA HIS A 243 0.92 8.64 4.12
C HIS A 243 1.57 9.96 4.57
N PRO A 244 0.89 11.11 4.41
CA PRO A 244 1.50 12.43 4.58
C PRO A 244 2.01 12.67 6.01
N ALA A 245 1.29 12.21 7.05
CA ALA A 245 1.71 12.40 8.44
C ALA A 245 3.01 11.63 8.74
N TRP A 246 3.13 10.39 8.29
CA TRP A 246 4.33 9.58 8.47
C TRP A 246 5.51 10.09 7.64
N ALA A 247 5.25 10.59 6.42
CA ALA A 247 6.27 11.25 5.61
C ALA A 247 6.81 12.51 6.31
N ALA A 248 5.93 13.33 6.89
CA ALA A 248 6.33 14.51 7.66
C ALA A 248 7.14 14.14 8.91
N THR A 249 6.76 13.07 9.63
CA THR A 249 7.54 12.55 10.76
C THR A 249 8.97 12.15 10.33
N ALA A 250 9.10 11.39 9.24
CA ALA A 250 10.42 11.03 8.70
C ALA A 250 11.25 12.25 8.26
N GLN A 251 10.60 13.27 7.68
CA GLN A 251 11.26 14.53 7.32
C GLN A 251 11.78 15.29 8.55
N ARG A 252 10.96 15.40 9.63
CA ARG A 252 11.38 16.06 10.87
C ARG A 252 12.54 15.34 11.54
N LEU A 253 12.51 14.00 11.57
CA LEU A 253 13.61 13.17 12.07
C LEU A 253 14.88 13.42 11.23
N SER A 254 14.80 13.38 9.91
CA SER A 254 15.93 13.67 9.01
C SER A 254 16.51 15.06 9.24
N ALA A 255 15.66 16.07 9.35
CA ALA A 255 16.06 17.44 9.62
C ALA A 255 16.74 17.59 11.01
N GLY A 256 16.19 16.90 12.02
CA GLY A 256 16.75 16.87 13.37
C GLY A 256 18.16 16.31 13.40
N LEU A 257 18.40 15.16 12.73
CA LEU A 257 19.72 14.57 12.63
C LEU A 257 20.71 15.45 11.85
N ARG A 258 20.27 16.08 10.77
CA ARG A 258 21.11 17.06 10.02
C ARG A 258 21.47 18.28 10.84
N ALA A 259 20.62 18.69 11.77
CA ALA A 259 20.88 19.77 12.71
C ALA A 259 21.77 19.34 13.90
N GLY A 260 22.31 18.12 13.88
CA GLY A 260 23.21 17.59 14.93
C GLY A 260 22.51 17.07 16.18
N ARG A 261 21.17 16.93 16.18
CA ARG A 261 20.46 16.29 17.32
C ARG A 261 20.76 14.81 17.35
N GLY A 262 20.93 14.26 18.56
CA GLY A 262 21.11 12.82 18.75
C GLY A 262 19.88 12.03 18.29
N LEU A 263 20.10 10.80 17.80
CA LEU A 263 19.00 9.97 17.25
C LEU A 263 17.96 9.65 18.33
N SER A 264 18.38 9.28 19.53
CA SER A 264 17.48 9.00 20.67
C SER A 264 16.64 10.22 21.06
N GLU A 265 17.22 11.43 21.01
CA GLU A 265 16.54 12.69 21.28
C GLU A 265 15.50 13.01 20.17
N ALA A 266 15.92 12.89 18.91
CA ALA A 266 15.05 13.11 17.76
C ALA A 266 13.83 12.16 17.79
N LEU A 267 14.05 10.86 18.08
CA LEU A 267 12.96 9.89 18.20
C LEU A 267 12.02 10.21 19.38
N ARG A 268 12.54 10.71 20.50
CA ARG A 268 11.74 11.07 21.68
C ARG A 268 10.85 12.30 21.43
N SER A 269 11.29 13.22 20.58
CA SER A 269 10.53 14.42 20.25
C SER A 269 9.29 14.14 19.40
N GLU A 270 9.20 12.96 18.76
CA GLU A 270 8.08 12.58 17.89
C GLU A 270 7.01 11.81 18.67
N ALA A 271 5.92 12.48 19.03
CA ALA A 271 4.80 11.88 19.78
C ALA A 271 4.11 10.72 19.06
N ALA A 272 4.22 10.67 17.72
CA ALA A 272 3.65 9.60 16.91
C ALA A 272 4.40 8.27 17.02
N LEU A 273 5.65 8.29 17.55
CA LEU A 273 6.48 7.10 17.68
C LEU A 273 6.38 6.47 19.07
N PRO A 274 6.45 5.13 19.19
CA PRO A 274 6.49 4.48 20.49
C PRO A 274 7.73 4.92 21.29
N ARG A 275 7.55 5.31 22.55
CA ARG A 275 8.63 5.76 23.44
C ARG A 275 9.74 4.73 23.60
N ARG A 276 9.41 3.44 23.48
CA ARG A 276 10.39 2.34 23.55
C ARG A 276 11.46 2.43 22.45
N LEU A 277 11.14 2.91 21.24
CA LEU A 277 12.11 3.12 20.16
C LEU A 277 13.27 4.01 20.64
N ALA A 278 12.94 5.18 21.18
CA ALA A 278 13.94 6.10 21.72
C ALA A 278 14.69 5.51 22.91
N ALA A 279 14.00 4.74 23.78
CA ALA A 279 14.62 4.13 24.96
C ALA A 279 15.65 3.05 24.57
N PHE A 280 15.31 2.16 23.62
CA PHE A 280 16.24 1.12 23.16
C PHE A 280 17.45 1.72 22.43
N VAL A 281 17.23 2.72 21.58
CA VAL A 281 18.34 3.43 20.91
C VAL A 281 19.25 4.09 21.95
N GLN A 282 18.69 4.78 22.93
CA GLN A 282 19.44 5.40 24.02
C GLN A 282 20.22 4.38 24.85
N LEU A 283 19.64 3.20 25.12
CA LEU A 283 20.29 2.12 25.80
C LEU A 283 21.50 1.60 25.01
N GLY A 284 21.32 1.37 23.70
CA GLY A 284 22.41 0.99 22.80
C GLY A 284 23.55 1.99 22.75
N GLU A 285 23.20 3.29 22.68
CA GLU A 285 24.19 4.38 22.73
C GLU A 285 24.97 4.39 24.05
N LYS A 286 24.30 4.26 25.21
CA LYS A 286 24.91 4.28 26.52
C LYS A 286 25.77 3.03 26.85
N THR A 287 25.35 1.88 26.35
CA THR A 287 26.05 0.61 26.61
C THR A 287 27.17 0.34 25.61
N GLY A 288 27.32 1.16 24.57
CA GLY A 288 28.28 0.93 23.49
C GLY A 288 27.92 -0.29 22.61
N ARG A 289 26.69 -0.81 22.70
CA ARG A 289 26.21 -1.97 21.95
C ARG A 289 24.98 -1.63 21.09
N PRO A 290 25.13 -0.72 20.12
CA PRO A 290 23.99 -0.33 19.28
C PRO A 290 23.44 -1.51 18.47
N ASP A 291 24.30 -2.42 18.00
CA ASP A 291 23.89 -3.55 17.16
C ASP A 291 22.90 -4.47 17.87
N THR A 292 23.12 -4.76 19.16
CA THR A 292 22.18 -5.57 19.95
C THR A 292 20.85 -4.87 20.17
N ALA A 293 20.86 -3.56 20.37
CA ALA A 293 19.64 -2.76 20.49
C ALA A 293 18.85 -2.73 19.16
N TRP A 294 19.54 -2.58 18.02
CA TRP A 294 18.89 -2.62 16.71
C TRP A 294 18.35 -4.01 16.39
N ALA A 295 19.04 -5.09 16.73
CA ALA A 295 18.55 -6.46 16.52
C ALA A 295 17.26 -6.70 17.31
N ALA A 296 17.20 -6.33 18.59
CA ALA A 296 16.01 -6.46 19.42
C ALA A 296 14.83 -5.61 18.90
N LEU A 297 15.12 -4.39 18.43
CA LEU A 297 14.11 -3.53 17.81
C LEU A 297 13.60 -4.11 16.49
N ALA A 298 14.47 -4.71 15.67
CA ALA A 298 14.10 -5.31 14.39
C ALA A 298 13.18 -6.52 14.60
N GLU A 299 13.48 -7.39 15.57
CA GLU A 299 12.62 -8.50 15.95
C GLU A 299 11.24 -7.99 16.39
N THR A 300 11.20 -7.09 17.37
CA THR A 300 9.94 -6.51 17.86
C THR A 300 9.13 -5.82 16.75
N ALA A 301 9.79 -5.04 15.88
CA ALA A 301 9.13 -4.34 14.79
C ALA A 301 8.58 -5.31 13.72
N THR A 302 9.26 -6.45 13.53
CA THR A 302 8.78 -7.51 12.62
C THR A 302 7.52 -8.16 13.16
N ASP A 303 7.51 -8.54 14.44
CA ASP A 303 6.38 -9.16 15.11
C ASP A 303 5.17 -8.22 15.12
N GLU A 304 5.38 -6.95 15.45
CA GLU A 304 4.32 -5.94 15.42
C GLU A 304 3.73 -5.74 14.02
N LEU A 305 4.58 -5.76 13.00
CA LEU A 305 4.10 -5.64 11.63
C LEU A 305 3.28 -6.86 11.21
N GLN A 306 3.74 -8.08 11.56
CA GLN A 306 3.00 -9.32 11.27
C GLN A 306 1.65 -9.33 11.99
N GLU A 307 1.62 -8.97 13.26
CA GLU A 307 0.38 -8.89 14.04
C GLU A 307 -0.56 -7.80 13.49
N ALA A 308 -0.04 -6.64 13.14
CA ALA A 308 -0.83 -5.56 12.54
C ALA A 308 -1.36 -5.93 11.16
N GLN A 309 -0.60 -6.69 10.35
CA GLN A 309 -1.07 -7.25 9.08
C GLN A 309 -2.22 -8.24 9.27
N ALA A 310 -2.08 -9.19 10.20
CA ALA A 310 -3.13 -10.16 10.51
C ALA A 310 -4.41 -9.47 11.03
N ARG A 311 -4.27 -8.43 11.85
CA ARG A 311 -5.42 -7.62 12.30
C ARG A 311 -6.05 -6.83 11.16
N PHE A 312 -5.25 -6.29 10.25
CA PHE A 312 -5.73 -5.57 9.06
C PHE A 312 -6.54 -6.50 8.15
N GLU A 313 -6.03 -7.70 7.87
CA GLU A 313 -6.73 -8.70 7.05
C GLU A 313 -8.05 -9.11 7.68
N ARG A 314 -8.05 -9.48 8.96
CA ARG A 314 -9.26 -9.84 9.70
C ARG A 314 -10.27 -8.69 9.76
N GLY A 315 -9.84 -7.47 10.04
CA GLY A 315 -10.70 -6.29 10.09
C GLY A 315 -11.33 -5.96 8.73
N THR A 316 -10.57 -6.07 7.66
CA THR A 316 -11.06 -5.86 6.29
C THR A 316 -12.09 -6.92 5.90
N LEU A 317 -11.82 -8.20 6.19
CA LEU A 317 -12.75 -9.30 5.91
C LEU A 317 -14.03 -9.15 6.72
N LEU A 318 -13.94 -8.84 8.01
CA LEU A 318 -15.10 -8.62 8.86
C LEU A 318 -15.99 -7.49 8.31
N LEU A 319 -15.41 -6.36 7.93
CA LEU A 319 -16.15 -5.23 7.37
C LEU A 319 -16.84 -5.61 6.06
N LEU A 320 -16.15 -6.36 5.18
CA LEU A 320 -16.72 -6.86 3.93
C LEU A 320 -17.88 -7.84 4.18
N TYR A 321 -17.74 -8.78 5.12
CA TYR A 321 -18.83 -9.72 5.45
C TYR A 321 -20.02 -9.03 6.09
N GLN A 322 -19.81 -8.01 6.94
CA GLN A 322 -20.90 -7.20 7.49
C GLN A 322 -21.65 -6.45 6.39
N LEU A 323 -20.93 -5.81 5.48
CA LEU A 323 -21.54 -5.11 4.34
C LEU A 323 -22.33 -6.08 3.46
N LEU A 324 -21.76 -7.25 3.18
CA LEU A 324 -22.39 -8.29 2.38
C LEU A 324 -23.67 -8.81 3.06
N GLY A 325 -23.61 -9.12 4.37
CA GLY A 325 -24.76 -9.59 5.15
C GLY A 325 -25.87 -8.55 5.18
N LEU A 326 -25.54 -7.26 5.37
CA LEU A 326 -26.50 -6.16 5.32
C LEU A 326 -27.17 -6.08 3.94
N THR A 327 -26.37 -6.22 2.87
CA THR A 327 -26.85 -6.15 1.49
C THR A 327 -27.80 -7.30 1.18
N VAL A 328 -27.46 -8.55 1.56
CA VAL A 328 -28.32 -9.72 1.39
C VAL A 328 -29.57 -9.62 2.27
N GLY A 329 -29.45 -9.17 3.52
CA GLY A 329 -30.58 -8.94 4.40
C GLY A 329 -31.58 -7.93 3.84
N ALA A 330 -31.06 -6.78 3.34
CA ALA A 330 -31.90 -5.78 2.70
C ALA A 330 -32.62 -6.34 1.46
N LEU A 331 -31.94 -7.19 0.68
CA LEU A 331 -32.52 -7.86 -0.49
C LEU A 331 -33.68 -8.78 -0.09
N VAL A 332 -33.47 -9.63 0.92
CA VAL A 332 -34.49 -10.54 1.43
C VAL A 332 -35.73 -9.77 1.88
N VAL A 333 -35.53 -8.73 2.70
CA VAL A 333 -36.65 -7.89 3.17
C VAL A 333 -37.37 -7.25 2.01
N ALA A 334 -36.67 -6.73 1.02
CA ALA A 334 -37.26 -6.06 -0.13
C ALA A 334 -38.09 -6.99 -1.03
N VAL A 335 -37.73 -8.27 -1.13
CA VAL A 335 -38.47 -9.29 -1.91
C VAL A 335 -39.62 -9.88 -1.11
N TYR A 336 -39.44 -10.18 0.18
CA TYR A 336 -40.48 -10.81 0.99
C TYR A 336 -41.58 -9.85 1.43
N LEU A 337 -41.27 -8.56 1.65
CA LEU A 337 -42.27 -7.59 2.09
C LEU A 337 -43.51 -7.50 1.15
N PRO A 338 -43.34 -7.43 -0.19
CA PRO A 338 -44.48 -7.49 -1.11
C PRO A 338 -45.30 -8.78 -0.98
N ILE A 339 -44.64 -9.93 -0.81
CA ILE A 339 -45.31 -11.22 -0.72
C ILE A 339 -46.23 -11.28 0.52
N PHE A 340 -45.74 -10.81 1.67
CA PHE A 340 -46.56 -10.71 2.86
C PHE A 340 -47.66 -9.66 2.76
N GLY A 341 -47.42 -8.55 2.06
CA GLY A 341 -48.44 -7.54 1.79
C GLY A 341 -49.62 -8.06 0.94
N MET A 342 -49.36 -8.94 -0.03
CA MET A 342 -50.44 -9.62 -0.80
C MET A 342 -51.27 -10.56 0.06
N GLY A 343 -50.66 -11.28 1.05
CA GLY A 343 -51.37 -12.16 1.94
C GLY A 343 -52.37 -11.47 2.90
N SER A 344 -52.23 -10.16 3.08
CA SER A 344 -53.18 -9.35 3.87
C SER A 344 -54.30 -8.73 3.09
N LEU A 345 -54.31 -8.92 1.76
CA LEU A 345 -55.33 -8.38 0.83
C LEU A 345 -56.38 -9.45 0.46
N VAL A 346 -56.16 -10.71 0.82
CA VAL A 346 -57.08 -11.84 0.73
C VAL A 346 -57.70 -12.10 2.09
#